data_d63474bbe2a055c9336aeeecf827ed4e
#
_entry.id   d63474bbe2a055c9336aeeecf827ed4e
#
_cell.length_a   1.000
_cell.length_b   1.000
_cell.length_c   1.000
_cell.angle_alpha   90.00
_cell.angle_beta   90.00
_cell.angle_gamma   90.00
#
_symmetry.space_group_name_H-M   'P 1'
#
loop_
_entity.id
_entity.type
_entity.pdbx_description
1 polymer ?
#
loop_
_entity_poly.entity_id
_entity_poly.type
_entity_poly.pdbx_seq_one_letter_code
_entity_poly.pdbx_strand_id
1 'polypeptide(L)'
;MKLTFKNVLITGGAGFIGSNIASKLVDKGVNVTVLDSLSEQIHGQKPEETSPLYLSIKDKVKFIKGSVTSREDWLKAIDGQEAIIHLAAETGTGQSMYEIEKYVNTNIGGTALMLDILTNAKHNVKRVIVAES
;
A
#
# COMPACT_ATOMS: atom_id res chain seq x y z
N MET A 1 -7.18 17.85 -14.22
CA MET A 1 -5.78 17.37 -14.18
C MET A 1 -5.67 16.03 -14.87
N LYS A 2 -4.86 15.95 -15.89
CA LYS A 2 -4.59 14.66 -16.54
C LYS A 2 -3.58 13.87 -15.74
N LEU A 3 -3.93 12.62 -15.46
CA LEU A 3 -2.96 11.69 -14.90
C LEU A 3 -2.00 11.29 -16.01
N THR A 4 -0.72 11.59 -15.82
CA THR A 4 0.32 11.24 -16.77
C THR A 4 0.96 9.89 -16.49
N PHE A 5 0.67 9.28 -15.35
CA PHE A 5 1.22 8.00 -14.93
C PHE A 5 0.30 6.86 -15.33
N LYS A 6 0.87 5.81 -15.90
CA LYS A 6 0.13 4.61 -16.31
C LYS A 6 0.20 3.50 -15.27
N ASN A 7 1.26 3.46 -14.46
CA ASN A 7 1.51 2.41 -13.49
C ASN A 7 1.72 3.04 -12.11
N VAL A 8 0.85 2.73 -11.17
CA VAL A 8 0.84 3.32 -9.84
C VAL A 8 0.82 2.21 -8.79
N LEU A 9 1.72 2.31 -7.81
CA LEU A 9 1.73 1.44 -6.63
C LEU A 9 1.02 2.15 -5.49
N ILE A 10 0.10 1.45 -4.83
CA ILE A 10 -0.54 1.92 -3.60
C ILE A 10 -0.16 0.98 -2.48
N THR A 11 0.53 1.48 -1.47
CA THR A 11 0.75 0.70 -0.24
C THR A 11 -0.41 0.96 0.70
N GLY A 12 -0.90 -0.09 1.36
CA GLY A 12 -2.11 0.02 2.15
C GLY A 12 -3.38 0.13 1.31
N GLY A 13 -3.32 -0.31 0.06
CA GLY A 13 -4.42 -0.16 -0.88
C GLY A 13 -5.64 -1.02 -0.60
N ALA A 14 -5.54 -1.99 0.31
CA ALA A 14 -6.68 -2.78 0.74
C ALA A 14 -7.44 -2.13 1.91
N GLY A 15 -6.94 -1.03 2.48
CA GLY A 15 -7.64 -0.28 3.49
C GLY A 15 -8.78 0.55 2.90
N PHE A 16 -9.53 1.21 3.76
CA PHE A 16 -10.72 1.96 3.34
C PHE A 16 -10.40 3.05 2.31
N ILE A 17 -9.43 3.90 2.62
CA ILE A 17 -9.04 4.99 1.72
C ILE A 17 -8.35 4.44 0.47
N GLY A 18 -7.42 3.50 0.67
CA GLY A 18 -6.65 2.93 -0.42
C GLY A 18 -7.49 2.18 -1.44
N SER A 19 -8.48 1.41 -1.00
CA SER A 19 -9.36 0.68 -1.90
C SER A 19 -10.22 1.62 -2.77
N ASN A 20 -10.66 2.74 -2.18
CA ASN A 20 -11.39 3.76 -2.93
C ASN A 20 -10.50 4.45 -3.99
N ILE A 21 -9.27 4.77 -3.62
CA ILE A 21 -8.31 5.36 -4.55
C ILE A 21 -7.99 4.38 -5.68
N ALA A 22 -7.74 3.11 -5.33
CA ALA A 22 -7.43 2.07 -6.31
C ALA A 22 -8.56 1.93 -7.34
N SER A 23 -9.81 1.87 -6.87
CA SER A 23 -10.97 1.75 -7.75
C SER A 23 -11.09 2.93 -8.71
N LYS A 24 -10.88 4.15 -8.20
CA LYS A 24 -10.96 5.36 -9.04
C LYS A 24 -9.86 5.40 -10.09
N LEU A 25 -8.64 4.99 -9.74
CA LEU A 25 -7.54 4.95 -10.69
C LEU A 25 -7.76 3.89 -11.77
N VAL A 26 -8.25 2.73 -11.39
CA VAL A 26 -8.58 1.67 -12.37
C VAL A 26 -9.65 2.17 -13.35
N ASP A 27 -10.66 2.87 -12.86
CA ASP A 27 -11.71 3.43 -13.71
C ASP A 27 -11.17 4.45 -14.72
N LYS A 28 -10.02 5.06 -14.41
CA LYS A 28 -9.35 6.00 -15.32
C LYS A 28 -8.31 5.35 -16.23
N GLY A 29 -8.25 4.02 -16.22
CA GLY A 29 -7.34 3.28 -17.08
C GLY A 29 -5.92 3.14 -16.55
N VAL A 30 -5.70 3.41 -15.27
CA VAL A 30 -4.38 3.25 -14.64
C VAL A 30 -4.18 1.80 -14.21
N ASN A 31 -2.99 1.27 -14.45
CA ASN A 31 -2.59 -0.04 -13.96
C ASN A 31 -2.16 0.11 -12.49
N VAL A 32 -2.98 -0.39 -11.58
CA VAL A 32 -2.74 -0.26 -10.15
C VAL A 32 -2.16 -1.54 -9.59
N THR A 33 -1.08 -1.41 -8.83
CA THR A 33 -0.53 -2.48 -8.00
C THR A 33 -0.74 -2.08 -6.54
N VAL A 34 -1.15 -3.03 -5.72
CA VAL A 34 -1.38 -2.79 -4.29
C VAL A 34 -0.44 -3.67 -3.49
N LEU A 35 0.27 -3.07 -2.54
CA LEU A 35 1.05 -3.79 -1.54
C LEU A 35 0.36 -3.60 -0.19
N ASP A 36 -0.12 -4.69 0.39
CA ASP A 36 -0.84 -4.65 1.66
C ASP A 36 -0.63 -5.95 2.42
N SER A 37 -0.47 -5.85 3.72
CA SER A 37 -0.30 -7.02 4.59
C SER A 37 -1.62 -7.71 4.93
N LEU A 38 -2.75 -7.07 4.67
CA LEU A 38 -4.09 -7.54 5.04
C LEU A 38 -4.18 -7.81 6.54
N SER A 39 -3.92 -6.78 7.34
CA SER A 39 -3.94 -6.87 8.79
C SER A 39 -5.25 -7.44 9.32
N GLU A 40 -5.17 -8.40 10.24
CA GLU A 40 -6.35 -8.98 10.88
C GLU A 40 -7.22 -7.95 11.61
N GLN A 41 -6.62 -6.89 12.10
CA GLN A 41 -7.35 -5.84 12.81
C GLN A 41 -8.32 -5.09 11.90
N ILE A 42 -7.97 -4.97 10.63
CA ILE A 42 -8.79 -4.26 9.65
C ILE A 42 -9.66 -5.22 8.86
N HIS A 43 -9.14 -6.40 8.56
CA HIS A 43 -9.75 -7.33 7.60
C HIS A 43 -10.28 -8.64 8.21
N GLY A 44 -10.04 -8.91 9.50
CA GLY A 44 -10.44 -10.15 10.16
C GLY A 44 -9.43 -11.27 9.97
N GLN A 45 -9.77 -12.48 10.45
CA GLN A 45 -8.84 -13.61 10.49
C GLN A 45 -8.51 -14.21 9.13
N LYS A 46 -9.44 -14.14 8.19
CA LYS A 46 -9.25 -14.68 6.85
C LYS A 46 -9.51 -13.58 5.82
N PRO A 47 -8.65 -12.55 5.76
CA PRO A 47 -8.93 -11.37 4.95
C PRO A 47 -9.05 -11.67 3.47
N GLU A 48 -8.32 -12.66 2.95
CA GLU A 48 -8.41 -13.04 1.54
C GLU A 48 -9.79 -13.59 1.15
N GLU A 49 -10.53 -14.11 2.13
CA GLU A 49 -11.85 -14.70 1.89
C GLU A 49 -13.00 -13.79 2.29
N THR A 50 -12.82 -12.97 3.31
CA THR A 50 -13.94 -12.28 3.96
C THR A 50 -13.84 -10.76 4.00
N SER A 51 -12.67 -10.16 3.76
CA SER A 51 -12.56 -8.70 3.82
C SER A 51 -13.30 -8.03 2.65
N PRO A 52 -14.35 -7.22 2.92
CA PRO A 52 -15.03 -6.51 1.84
C PRO A 52 -14.12 -5.55 1.09
N LEU A 53 -13.19 -4.92 1.78
CA LEU A 53 -12.27 -3.98 1.15
C LEU A 53 -11.33 -4.70 0.17
N TYR A 54 -10.74 -5.80 0.60
CA TYR A 54 -9.90 -6.62 -0.28
C TYR A 54 -10.69 -7.17 -1.46
N LEU A 55 -11.87 -7.74 -1.19
CA LEU A 55 -12.71 -8.34 -2.24
C LEU A 55 -13.16 -7.31 -3.27
N SER A 56 -13.28 -6.05 -2.87
CA SER A 56 -13.71 -4.99 -3.79
C SER A 56 -12.67 -4.67 -4.86
N ILE A 57 -11.41 -4.96 -4.61
CA ILE A 57 -10.31 -4.57 -5.52
C ILE A 57 -9.52 -5.74 -6.08
N LYS A 58 -9.60 -6.93 -5.51
CA LYS A 58 -8.70 -8.05 -5.84
C LYS A 58 -8.64 -8.41 -7.32
N ASP A 59 -9.74 -8.25 -8.03
CA ASP A 59 -9.83 -8.58 -9.46
C ASP A 59 -9.54 -7.39 -10.37
N LYS A 60 -9.37 -6.20 -9.80
CA LYS A 60 -9.14 -4.96 -10.55
C LYS A 60 -7.70 -4.53 -10.56
N VAL A 61 -6.90 -5.00 -9.60
CA VAL A 61 -5.52 -4.57 -9.40
C VAL A 61 -4.60 -5.78 -9.36
N LYS A 62 -3.29 -5.52 -9.55
CA LYS A 62 -2.26 -6.51 -9.22
C LYS A 62 -2.03 -6.41 -7.72
N PHE A 63 -2.36 -7.47 -6.99
CA PHE A 63 -2.27 -7.47 -5.53
C PHE A 63 -1.05 -8.24 -5.07
N ILE A 64 -0.22 -7.61 -4.22
CA ILE A 64 0.92 -8.23 -3.56
C ILE A 64 0.65 -8.23 -2.07
N LYS A 65 0.45 -9.41 -1.49
CA LYS A 65 0.33 -9.54 -0.04
C LYS A 65 1.72 -9.50 0.55
N GLY A 66 2.05 -8.45 1.27
CA GLY A 66 3.36 -8.27 1.83
C GLY A 66 3.42 -7.10 2.77
N SER A 67 4.62 -6.82 3.28
CA SER A 67 4.84 -5.80 4.29
C SER A 67 5.70 -4.66 3.76
N VAL A 68 5.34 -3.43 4.13
CA VAL A 68 6.17 -2.25 3.85
C VAL A 68 7.46 -2.25 4.67
N THR A 69 7.59 -3.17 5.63
CA THR A 69 8.83 -3.34 6.39
C THR A 69 9.73 -4.43 5.79
N SER A 70 9.33 -5.03 4.68
CA SER A 70 10.11 -6.04 3.96
C SER A 70 10.72 -5.43 2.70
N ARG A 71 12.04 -5.42 2.62
CA ARG A 71 12.77 -4.95 1.44
C ARG A 71 12.40 -5.76 0.20
N GLU A 72 12.33 -7.07 0.35
CA GLU A 72 11.97 -7.96 -0.75
C GLU A 72 10.60 -7.65 -1.33
N ASP A 73 9.61 -7.41 -0.45
CA ASP A 73 8.25 -7.07 -0.89
C ASP A 73 8.22 -5.72 -1.61
N TRP A 74 8.97 -4.73 -1.11
CA TRP A 74 9.09 -3.45 -1.78
C TRP A 74 9.70 -3.58 -3.17
N LEU A 75 10.78 -4.36 -3.29
CA LEU A 75 11.45 -4.53 -4.58
C LEU A 75 10.53 -5.18 -5.62
N LYS A 76 9.70 -6.11 -5.20
CA LYS A 76 8.68 -6.69 -6.08
C LYS A 76 7.63 -5.67 -6.47
N ALA A 77 7.21 -4.84 -5.52
CA ALA A 77 6.12 -3.90 -5.73
C ALA A 77 6.50 -2.71 -6.61
N ILE A 78 7.71 -2.19 -6.47
CA ILE A 78 8.13 -1.00 -7.24
C ILE A 78 8.51 -1.29 -8.68
N ASP A 79 8.67 -2.55 -9.03
CA ASP A 79 9.07 -2.92 -10.39
C ASP A 79 8.04 -2.42 -11.41
N GLY A 80 8.49 -1.59 -12.36
CA GLY A 80 7.63 -1.03 -13.38
C GLY A 80 6.73 0.12 -12.95
N GLN A 81 6.81 0.57 -11.70
CA GLN A 81 5.94 1.63 -11.20
C GLN A 81 6.49 3.02 -11.53
N GLU A 82 5.59 3.94 -11.83
CA GLU A 82 5.93 5.33 -12.12
C GLU A 82 5.60 6.27 -10.96
N ALA A 83 4.66 5.89 -10.12
CA ALA A 83 4.27 6.67 -8.95
C ALA A 83 3.92 5.74 -7.80
N ILE A 84 4.12 6.23 -6.58
CA ILE A 84 3.76 5.52 -5.35
C ILE A 84 2.83 6.40 -4.54
N ILE A 85 1.72 5.82 -4.08
CA ILE A 85 0.86 6.40 -3.06
C ILE A 85 1.04 5.55 -1.80
N HIS A 86 1.75 6.10 -0.82
CA HIS A 86 2.12 5.36 0.39
C HIS A 86 1.12 5.65 1.51
N LEU A 87 0.21 4.70 1.75
CA LEU A 87 -0.86 4.82 2.75
C LEU A 87 -0.74 3.77 3.85
N ALA A 88 0.39 3.11 3.97
CA ALA A 88 0.52 1.94 4.82
C ALA A 88 0.67 2.27 6.32
N ALA A 89 0.01 3.30 6.77
CA ALA A 89 -0.12 3.56 8.20
C ALA A 89 -1.20 2.65 8.76
N GLU A 90 -0.87 1.82 9.74
CA GLU A 90 -1.89 1.08 10.46
C GLU A 90 -2.72 2.06 11.29
N THR A 91 -3.99 2.14 10.98
CA THR A 91 -4.92 2.98 11.73
C THR A 91 -5.68 2.10 12.70
N GLY A 92 -5.07 1.85 13.82
CA GLY A 92 -5.70 1.03 14.85
C GLY A 92 -6.39 1.86 15.91
N THR A 93 -7.38 2.63 15.54
CA THR A 93 -8.17 3.35 16.53
C THR A 93 -8.85 2.35 17.47
N GLY A 94 -8.64 2.50 18.75
CA GLY A 94 -9.16 1.57 19.75
C GLY A 94 -8.19 0.45 20.12
N GLN A 95 -7.00 0.47 19.57
CA GLN A 95 -5.97 -0.49 19.95
C GLN A 95 -5.47 -0.23 21.37
N SER A 96 -5.03 -1.30 22.03
CA SER A 96 -4.41 -1.18 23.33
C SER A 96 -3.09 -0.42 23.24
N MET A 97 -2.65 0.14 24.35
CA MET A 97 -1.37 0.84 24.40
C MET A 97 -0.18 -0.05 24.06
N TYR A 98 -0.33 -1.36 24.18
CA TYR A 98 0.73 -2.31 23.83
C TYR A 98 1.03 -2.34 22.32
N GLU A 99 0.12 -1.86 21.50
CA GLU A 99 0.29 -1.85 20.05
C GLU A 99 0.95 -0.58 19.52
N ILE A 100 1.19 0.42 20.37
CA ILE A 100 1.75 1.71 19.91
C ILE A 100 3.13 1.53 19.28
N GLU A 101 3.99 0.75 19.92
CA GLU A 101 5.34 0.50 19.39
C GLU A 101 5.27 -0.16 18.00
N LYS A 102 4.37 -1.12 17.83
CA LYS A 102 4.17 -1.80 16.55
C LYS A 102 3.77 -0.80 15.46
N TYR A 103 2.85 0.11 15.75
CA TYR A 103 2.41 1.11 14.77
C TYR A 103 3.53 2.06 14.40
N VAL A 104 4.27 2.55 15.39
CA VAL A 104 5.41 3.44 15.16
C VAL A 104 6.45 2.74 14.29
N ASN A 105 6.79 1.50 14.62
CA ASN A 105 7.79 0.75 13.86
C ASN A 105 7.34 0.49 12.42
N THR A 106 6.08 0.15 12.22
CA THR A 106 5.56 -0.10 10.87
C THR A 106 5.56 1.17 10.03
N ASN A 107 5.07 2.27 10.60
CA ASN A 107 4.95 3.53 9.85
C ASN A 107 6.30 4.16 9.56
N ILE A 108 7.15 4.28 10.55
CA ILE A 108 8.48 4.88 10.39
C ILE A 108 9.38 3.94 9.60
N GLY A 109 9.40 2.66 9.95
CA GLY A 109 10.24 1.67 9.30
C GLY A 109 9.89 1.47 7.84
N GLY A 110 8.60 1.44 7.51
CA GLY A 110 8.14 1.30 6.13
C GLY A 110 8.50 2.49 5.27
N THR A 111 8.33 3.70 5.80
CA THR A 111 8.68 4.93 5.08
C THR A 111 10.18 5.04 4.90
N ALA A 112 10.96 4.76 5.94
CA ALA A 112 12.41 4.79 5.86
C ALA A 112 12.94 3.77 4.85
N LEU A 113 12.40 2.57 4.85
CA LEU A 113 12.78 1.54 3.90
C LEU A 113 12.43 1.94 2.46
N MET A 114 11.25 2.50 2.24
CA MET A 114 10.85 3.02 0.93
C MET A 114 11.86 4.06 0.43
N LEU A 115 12.23 5.02 1.27
CA LEU A 115 13.18 6.05 0.88
C LEU A 115 14.55 5.48 0.59
N ASP A 116 15.01 4.51 1.36
CA ASP A 116 16.28 3.84 1.12
C ASP A 116 16.29 3.13 -0.24
N ILE A 117 15.22 2.41 -0.54
CA ILE A 117 15.11 1.70 -1.82
C ILE A 117 15.06 2.68 -2.99
N LEU A 118 14.28 3.75 -2.88
CA LEU A 118 14.18 4.75 -3.93
C LEU A 118 15.50 5.47 -4.18
N THR A 119 16.36 5.55 -3.15
CA THR A 119 17.69 6.16 -3.27
C THR A 119 18.70 5.20 -3.91
N ASN A 120 18.64 3.91 -3.58
CA ASN A 120 19.72 2.98 -3.87
C ASN A 120 19.39 1.90 -4.90
N ALA A 121 18.12 1.63 -5.19
CA ALA A 121 17.73 0.61 -6.14
C ALA A 121 17.40 1.22 -7.52
N LYS A 122 17.43 0.37 -8.56
CA LYS A 122 16.96 0.80 -9.88
C LYS A 122 15.44 0.77 -9.92
N HIS A 123 14.83 1.87 -10.36
CA HIS A 123 13.38 1.95 -10.49
C HIS A 123 13.01 3.06 -11.46
N ASN A 124 11.72 3.13 -11.82
CA ASN A 124 11.18 4.16 -12.71
C ASN A 124 10.23 5.13 -11.99
N VAL A 125 10.23 5.12 -10.67
CA VAL A 125 9.34 5.96 -9.86
C VAL A 125 9.73 7.43 -10.00
N LYS A 126 8.76 8.26 -10.38
CA LYS A 126 8.95 9.70 -10.62
C LYS A 126 8.21 10.55 -9.59
N ARG A 127 7.24 9.98 -8.89
CA ARG A 127 6.43 10.71 -7.92
C ARG A 127 6.07 9.83 -6.75
N VAL A 128 6.16 10.39 -5.55
CA VAL A 128 5.72 9.71 -4.32
C VAL A 128 4.79 10.63 -3.56
N ILE A 129 3.65 10.09 -3.17
CA ILE A 129 2.70 10.77 -2.29
C ILE A 129 2.65 9.96 -1.00
N VAL A 130 2.90 10.60 0.13
CA VAL A 130 2.82 9.98 1.45
C VAL A 130 1.64 10.60 2.18
N ALA A 131 0.72 9.76 2.59
CA ALA A 131 -0.42 10.19 3.40
C ALA A 131 -0.33 9.54 4.78
N GLU A 132 -0.41 10.36 5.79
CA GLU A 132 -0.45 9.93 7.19
C GLU A 132 -1.85 10.18 7.73
N SER A 133 -2.34 9.21 8.45
CA SER A 133 -3.64 9.31 9.13
C SER A 133 -3.45 9.60 10.61
#